data_e5f7eeefdcf51c996808d754206c15d0
#
_entry.id   e5f7eeefdcf51c996808d754206c15d0
#
_cell.length_a   1.000
_cell.length_b   1.000
_cell.length_c   1.000
_cell.angle_alpha   90.00
_cell.angle_beta   90.00
_cell.angle_gamma   90.00
#
_symmetry.space_group_name_H-M   'P 1'
#
loop_
_entity.id
_entity.type
_entity.pdbx_description
1 polymer ?
#
loop_
_entity_poly.entity_id
_entity_poly.type
_entity_poly.pdbx_seq_one_letter_code
_entity_poly.pdbx_strand_id
1 'polypeptide(L)'
;MDQVHEARFRSLQAFMKKIKETGASDLTRTDAETADSASLVLETVAQEKNAIGYVSMGALDDAQGVKVLQIDGKTLNTETVKKGTYPLSRSFYIAYYENDNELEQEFLRFIRGKGQETVEKQYVAVGKASTFVSLKPKGTIIVDGSTSIAPLMEVIAEEYMQQNPEAEIVIEESDSSKGIDSVIKRNAEIAMSSRELKDYEKELLDYETIAKEGIAVVVNEKIH
;
A
#
# COMPACT_ATOMS: atom_id res chain seq x y z
N MET A 1 -34.53 -3.22 -5.79
CA MET A 1 -33.21 -3.02 -5.12
C MET A 1 -33.43 -3.41 -3.67
N ASP A 2 -32.79 -4.49 -3.26
CA ASP A 2 -33.19 -5.21 -2.04
C ASP A 2 -32.78 -4.42 -0.79
N GLN A 3 -33.66 -4.31 0.21
CA GLN A 3 -33.42 -3.56 1.47
C GLN A 3 -32.15 -4.02 2.20
N VAL A 4 -31.73 -5.26 2.00
CA VAL A 4 -30.50 -5.83 2.56
C VAL A 4 -29.26 -5.19 1.93
N HIS A 5 -29.30 -4.87 0.64
CA HIS A 5 -28.20 -4.23 -0.09
C HIS A 5 -27.98 -2.81 0.38
N GLU A 6 -29.05 -2.06 0.52
CA GLU A 6 -29.03 -0.69 0.97
C GLU A 6 -28.60 -0.55 2.45
N ALA A 7 -29.01 -1.51 3.29
CA ALA A 7 -28.61 -1.54 4.70
C ALA A 7 -27.12 -1.86 4.89
N ARG A 8 -26.53 -2.76 4.08
CA ARG A 8 -25.09 -3.08 4.14
C ARG A 8 -24.23 -1.96 3.58
N PHE A 9 -24.64 -1.33 2.49
CA PHE A 9 -23.95 -0.15 1.93
C PHE A 9 -23.99 1.04 2.91
N ARG A 10 -25.12 1.29 3.55
CA ARG A 10 -25.23 2.32 4.62
C ARG A 10 -24.36 1.98 5.83
N SER A 11 -24.20 0.71 6.17
CA SER A 11 -23.32 0.30 7.28
C SER A 11 -21.85 0.55 6.99
N LEU A 12 -21.39 0.33 5.75
CA LEU A 12 -20.01 0.64 5.34
C LEU A 12 -19.73 2.15 5.32
N GLN A 13 -20.67 2.95 4.78
CA GLN A 13 -20.55 4.41 4.82
C GLN A 13 -20.57 4.95 6.25
N ALA A 14 -21.45 4.42 7.11
CA ALA A 14 -21.51 4.80 8.52
C ALA A 14 -20.22 4.39 9.25
N PHE A 15 -19.65 3.24 8.93
CA PHE A 15 -18.38 2.77 9.45
C PHE A 15 -17.22 3.69 9.04
N MET A 16 -17.09 4.01 7.74
CA MET A 16 -16.06 4.90 7.23
C MET A 16 -16.20 6.33 7.78
N LYS A 17 -17.43 6.82 7.93
CA LYS A 17 -17.71 8.11 8.57
C LYS A 17 -17.29 8.10 10.03
N LYS A 18 -17.58 7.02 10.75
CA LYS A 18 -17.23 6.88 12.17
C LYS A 18 -15.71 6.81 12.36
N ILE A 19 -14.96 6.12 11.49
CA ILE A 19 -13.48 6.14 11.52
C ILE A 19 -12.96 7.57 11.38
N LYS A 20 -13.46 8.33 10.40
CA LYS A 20 -13.05 9.74 10.20
C LYS A 20 -13.38 10.64 11.39
N GLU A 21 -14.53 10.44 12.02
CA GLU A 21 -15.01 11.28 13.13
C GLU A 21 -14.36 10.95 14.47
N THR A 22 -14.04 9.68 14.71
CA THR A 22 -13.56 9.23 16.03
C THR A 22 -12.06 9.03 16.10
N GLY A 23 -11.36 8.99 14.95
CA GLY A 23 -9.95 8.64 14.89
C GLY A 23 -9.62 7.24 15.42
N ALA A 24 -10.65 6.39 15.60
CA ALA A 24 -10.48 5.06 16.14
C ALA A 24 -9.75 4.17 15.13
N SER A 25 -8.70 3.52 15.57
CA SER A 25 -7.85 2.69 14.74
C SER A 25 -8.45 1.31 14.44
N ASP A 26 -9.41 0.86 15.22
CA ASP A 26 -10.05 -0.45 15.04
C ASP A 26 -11.55 -0.37 15.36
N LEU A 27 -12.36 -0.35 14.30
CA LEU A 27 -13.82 -0.47 14.35
C LEU A 27 -14.28 -1.73 13.60
N THR A 28 -13.39 -2.66 13.35
CA THR A 28 -13.71 -3.94 12.73
C THR A 28 -14.69 -4.71 13.61
N ARG A 29 -15.67 -5.35 13.01
CA ARG A 29 -16.58 -6.23 13.76
C ARG A 29 -15.78 -7.39 14.35
N THR A 30 -16.08 -7.74 15.60
CA THR A 30 -15.39 -8.84 16.31
C THR A 30 -15.68 -10.22 15.73
N ASP A 31 -16.73 -10.34 14.91
CA ASP A 31 -17.14 -11.54 14.19
C ASP A 31 -16.81 -11.48 12.69
N ALA A 32 -15.97 -10.52 12.26
CA ALA A 32 -15.47 -10.48 10.90
C ALA A 32 -14.44 -11.61 10.69
N GLU A 33 -14.61 -12.36 9.62
CA GLU A 33 -13.62 -13.35 9.21
C GLU A 33 -12.38 -12.66 8.65
N THR A 34 -11.21 -13.11 9.07
CA THR A 34 -9.92 -12.70 8.54
C THR A 34 -9.36 -13.81 7.66
N ALA A 35 -8.76 -13.43 6.55
CA ALA A 35 -8.12 -14.36 5.63
C ALA A 35 -6.64 -13.99 5.48
N ASP A 36 -5.79 -15.00 5.38
CA ASP A 36 -4.33 -14.84 5.32
C ASP A 36 -3.86 -14.33 3.95
N SER A 37 -4.75 -14.28 2.94
CA SER A 37 -4.41 -13.77 1.62
C SER A 37 -5.60 -13.13 0.90
N ALA A 38 -5.32 -12.23 -0.03
CA ALA A 38 -6.33 -11.63 -0.90
C ALA A 38 -7.04 -12.67 -1.77
N SER A 39 -6.32 -13.70 -2.22
CA SER A 39 -6.91 -14.81 -3.01
C SER A 39 -7.97 -15.54 -2.21
N LEU A 40 -7.72 -15.84 -0.93
CA LEU A 40 -8.69 -16.50 -0.06
C LEU A 40 -9.93 -15.63 0.19
N VAL A 41 -9.77 -14.31 0.33
CA VAL A 41 -10.90 -13.37 0.40
C VAL A 41 -11.74 -13.46 -0.87
N LEU A 42 -11.10 -13.41 -2.05
CA LEU A 42 -11.79 -13.45 -3.34
C LEU A 42 -12.53 -14.79 -3.55
N GLU A 43 -11.90 -15.92 -3.23
CA GLU A 43 -12.51 -17.24 -3.30
C GLU A 43 -13.73 -17.36 -2.37
N THR A 44 -13.58 -16.92 -1.12
CA THR A 44 -14.70 -16.95 -0.14
C THR A 44 -15.87 -16.10 -0.63
N VAL A 45 -15.61 -14.89 -1.11
CA VAL A 45 -16.66 -14.00 -1.64
C VAL A 45 -17.30 -14.60 -2.90
N ALA A 46 -16.52 -15.25 -3.78
CA ALA A 46 -17.06 -15.91 -4.97
C ALA A 46 -17.96 -17.12 -4.66
N GLN A 47 -17.70 -17.83 -3.56
CA GLN A 47 -18.47 -18.99 -3.12
C GLN A 47 -19.71 -18.60 -2.31
N GLU A 48 -19.61 -17.57 -1.49
CA GLU A 48 -20.64 -17.15 -0.55
C GLU A 48 -21.47 -15.99 -1.10
N LYS A 49 -22.71 -16.26 -1.54
CA LYS A 49 -23.60 -15.28 -2.20
C LYS A 49 -23.81 -13.98 -1.42
N ASN A 50 -23.77 -14.04 -0.09
CA ASN A 50 -24.02 -12.89 0.79
C ASN A 50 -22.75 -12.29 1.40
N ALA A 51 -21.57 -12.77 0.98
CA ALA A 51 -20.30 -12.25 1.49
C ALA A 51 -19.95 -10.91 0.87
N ILE A 52 -19.25 -10.11 1.66
CA ILE A 52 -18.57 -8.87 1.25
C ILE A 52 -17.14 -8.94 1.75
N GLY A 53 -16.20 -8.63 0.88
CA GLY A 53 -14.78 -8.58 1.23
C GLY A 53 -14.14 -7.29 0.76
N TYR A 54 -12.90 -7.08 1.17
CA TYR A 54 -12.06 -6.00 0.64
C TYR A 54 -10.65 -6.51 0.41
N VAL A 55 -10.06 -6.09 -0.69
CA VAL A 55 -8.71 -6.48 -1.13
C VAL A 55 -8.00 -5.29 -1.77
N SER A 56 -6.68 -5.39 -1.93
CA SER A 56 -5.92 -4.48 -2.77
C SER A 56 -6.40 -4.54 -4.23
N MET A 57 -6.39 -3.41 -4.93
CA MET A 57 -6.76 -3.37 -6.36
C MET A 57 -5.86 -4.28 -7.22
N GLY A 58 -4.59 -4.44 -6.86
CA GLY A 58 -3.66 -5.32 -7.57
C GLY A 58 -4.00 -6.81 -7.46
N ALA A 59 -4.85 -7.21 -6.52
CA ALA A 59 -5.31 -8.59 -6.40
C ALA A 59 -6.50 -8.92 -7.32
N LEU A 60 -7.02 -7.95 -8.06
CA LEU A 60 -8.21 -8.13 -8.89
C LEU A 60 -7.93 -8.72 -10.28
N ASP A 61 -6.69 -8.74 -10.74
CA ASP A 61 -6.35 -9.13 -12.12
C ASP A 61 -6.81 -10.56 -12.46
N ASP A 62 -6.76 -11.46 -11.49
CA ASP A 62 -7.19 -12.87 -11.64
C ASP A 62 -8.53 -13.16 -10.95
N ALA A 63 -9.24 -12.14 -10.46
CA ALA A 63 -10.46 -12.32 -9.70
C ALA A 63 -11.63 -12.82 -10.57
N GLN A 64 -12.23 -13.93 -10.18
CA GLN A 64 -13.41 -14.51 -10.83
C GLN A 64 -14.57 -14.66 -9.83
N GLY A 65 -15.80 -14.58 -10.33
CA GLY A 65 -17.01 -14.78 -9.51
C GLY A 65 -17.32 -13.65 -8.54
N VAL A 66 -16.59 -12.52 -8.61
CA VAL A 66 -16.80 -11.35 -7.77
C VAL A 66 -17.09 -10.09 -8.59
N LYS A 67 -17.77 -9.15 -7.96
CA LYS A 67 -18.09 -7.84 -8.51
C LYS A 67 -17.49 -6.75 -7.60
N VAL A 68 -16.73 -5.84 -8.18
CA VAL A 68 -16.19 -4.67 -7.47
C VAL A 68 -17.28 -3.60 -7.35
N LEU A 69 -17.50 -3.09 -6.16
CA LEU A 69 -18.47 -2.04 -5.89
C LEU A 69 -17.87 -0.66 -6.18
N GLN A 70 -18.72 0.25 -6.67
CA GLN A 70 -18.41 1.67 -6.65
C GLN A 70 -18.57 2.22 -5.23
N ILE A 71 -17.66 3.09 -4.83
CA ILE A 71 -17.72 3.79 -3.55
C ILE A 71 -18.05 5.26 -3.81
N ASP A 72 -19.14 5.75 -3.21
CA ASP A 72 -19.66 7.10 -3.44
C ASP A 72 -19.79 7.47 -4.94
N GLY A 73 -20.25 6.49 -5.75
CA GLY A 73 -20.40 6.64 -7.19
C GLY A 73 -19.07 6.69 -7.98
N LYS A 74 -17.95 6.37 -7.33
CA LYS A 74 -16.63 6.31 -7.96
C LYS A 74 -16.23 4.87 -8.22
N THR A 75 -15.84 4.60 -9.46
CA THR A 75 -15.28 3.31 -9.86
C THR A 75 -13.81 3.23 -9.45
N LEU A 76 -13.39 2.09 -8.93
CA LEU A 76 -11.98 1.79 -8.69
C LEU A 76 -11.27 1.57 -10.02
N ASN A 77 -10.29 2.38 -10.31
CA ASN A 77 -9.34 2.21 -11.41
C ASN A 77 -8.09 3.09 -11.17
N THR A 78 -7.05 2.85 -11.96
CA THR A 78 -5.78 3.59 -11.86
C THR A 78 -5.96 5.11 -11.93
N GLU A 79 -6.86 5.61 -12.78
CA GLU A 79 -7.08 7.05 -12.96
C GLU A 79 -7.71 7.69 -11.72
N THR A 80 -8.76 7.07 -11.16
CA THR A 80 -9.46 7.60 -9.98
C THR A 80 -8.60 7.51 -8.71
N VAL A 81 -7.77 6.47 -8.58
CA VAL A 81 -6.77 6.35 -7.52
C VAL A 81 -5.66 7.39 -7.69
N LYS A 82 -5.11 7.54 -8.89
CA LYS A 82 -4.06 8.53 -9.18
C LYS A 82 -4.51 9.96 -8.87
N LYS A 83 -5.74 10.30 -9.24
CA LYS A 83 -6.35 11.60 -8.97
C LYS A 83 -6.78 11.80 -7.51
N GLY A 84 -6.74 10.75 -6.67
CA GLY A 84 -7.23 10.79 -5.30
C GLY A 84 -8.76 11.01 -5.19
N THR A 85 -9.52 10.68 -6.25
CA THR A 85 -10.99 10.82 -6.26
C THR A 85 -11.71 9.55 -5.83
N TYR A 86 -11.04 8.42 -5.78
CA TYR A 86 -11.56 7.19 -5.23
C TYR A 86 -11.43 7.22 -3.69
N PRO A 87 -12.53 7.07 -2.94
CA PRO A 87 -12.54 7.34 -1.49
C PRO A 87 -11.67 6.39 -0.66
N LEU A 88 -11.48 5.15 -1.13
CA LEU A 88 -10.67 4.13 -0.45
C LEU A 88 -9.29 4.00 -1.09
N SER A 89 -8.67 5.12 -1.45
CA SER A 89 -7.30 5.16 -1.88
C SER A 89 -6.37 5.57 -0.74
N ARG A 90 -5.16 5.00 -0.73
CA ARG A 90 -4.08 5.38 0.17
C ARG A 90 -2.77 5.55 -0.59
N SER A 91 -1.88 6.35 -0.03
CA SER A 91 -0.51 6.50 -0.52
C SER A 91 0.43 5.63 0.30
N PHE A 92 1.45 5.12 -0.38
CA PHE A 92 2.60 4.46 0.22
C PHE A 92 3.75 5.45 0.25
N TYR A 93 4.28 5.66 1.44
CA TYR A 93 5.34 6.62 1.70
C TYR A 93 6.62 5.91 2.09
N ILE A 94 7.73 6.50 1.73
CA ILE A 94 9.01 6.28 2.40
C ILE A 94 9.39 7.55 3.15
N ALA A 95 10.08 7.38 4.29
CA ALA A 95 10.59 8.48 5.07
C ALA A 95 12.02 8.16 5.50
N TYR A 96 12.89 9.15 5.48
CA TYR A 96 14.33 9.00 5.70
C TYR A 96 14.92 10.33 6.20
N TYR A 97 16.18 10.30 6.63
CA TYR A 97 16.93 11.53 6.82
C TYR A 97 17.74 11.86 5.57
N GLU A 98 17.76 13.11 5.17
CA GLU A 98 18.77 13.57 4.20
C GLU A 98 20.18 13.39 4.78
N ASN A 99 21.03 12.67 4.08
CA ASN A 99 22.39 12.34 4.49
C ASN A 99 23.29 12.09 3.27
N ASP A 100 24.59 11.87 3.54
CA ASP A 100 25.61 11.62 2.50
C ASP A 100 25.86 10.12 2.25
N ASN A 101 24.98 9.22 2.68
CA ASN A 101 25.10 7.79 2.40
C ASN A 101 24.82 7.52 0.91
N GLU A 102 25.86 7.23 0.16
CA GLU A 102 25.78 7.02 -1.29
C GLU A 102 24.85 5.85 -1.67
N LEU A 103 24.81 4.79 -0.86
CA LEU A 103 23.94 3.63 -1.10
C LEU A 103 22.47 4.00 -0.91
N GLU A 104 22.15 4.68 0.19
CA GLU A 104 20.80 5.14 0.46
C GLU A 104 20.29 6.09 -0.63
N GLN A 105 21.09 7.11 -0.99
CA GLN A 105 20.74 8.04 -2.05
C GLN A 105 20.54 7.36 -3.41
N GLU A 106 21.39 6.39 -3.73
CA GLU A 106 21.24 5.65 -4.99
C GLU A 106 20.00 4.77 -4.98
N PHE A 107 19.69 4.09 -3.88
CA PHE A 107 18.49 3.28 -3.75
C PHE A 107 17.20 4.14 -3.81
N LEU A 108 17.18 5.30 -3.15
CA LEU A 108 16.08 6.27 -3.28
C LEU A 108 15.91 6.73 -4.75
N ARG A 109 17.01 6.99 -5.46
CA ARG A 109 16.98 7.33 -6.89
C ARG A 109 16.42 6.17 -7.73
N PHE A 110 16.77 4.93 -7.38
CA PHE A 110 16.22 3.73 -8.05
C PHE A 110 14.71 3.63 -7.84
N ILE A 111 14.21 3.77 -6.61
CA ILE A 111 12.78 3.75 -6.28
C ILE A 111 12.01 4.80 -7.09
N ARG A 112 12.53 6.04 -7.17
CA ARG A 112 11.90 7.16 -7.92
C ARG A 112 11.90 6.97 -9.42
N GLY A 113 12.83 6.18 -9.94
CA GLY A 113 13.07 5.99 -11.37
C GLY A 113 12.67 4.59 -11.85
N LYS A 114 13.66 3.70 -11.96
CA LYS A 114 13.46 2.34 -12.50
C LYS A 114 12.45 1.51 -11.69
N GLY A 115 12.43 1.65 -10.37
CA GLY A 115 11.49 0.99 -9.48
C GLY A 115 10.02 1.31 -9.77
N GLN A 116 9.72 2.42 -10.45
CA GLN A 116 8.34 2.74 -10.84
C GLN A 116 7.77 1.76 -11.89
N GLU A 117 8.60 1.07 -12.66
CA GLU A 117 8.15 -0.03 -13.54
C GLU A 117 7.57 -1.19 -12.72
N THR A 118 8.16 -1.46 -11.56
CA THR A 118 7.67 -2.50 -10.63
C THR A 118 6.39 -2.04 -9.93
N VAL A 119 6.33 -0.76 -9.54
CA VAL A 119 5.08 -0.18 -8.99
C VAL A 119 3.92 -0.32 -9.97
N GLU A 120 4.12 -0.05 -11.25
CA GLU A 120 3.05 -0.11 -12.27
C GLU A 120 2.45 -1.50 -12.48
N LYS A 121 3.12 -2.57 -12.05
CA LYS A 121 2.61 -3.95 -12.20
C LYS A 121 1.39 -4.24 -11.31
N GLN A 122 1.31 -3.65 -10.12
CA GLN A 122 0.26 -3.96 -9.12
C GLN A 122 -0.34 -2.73 -8.43
N TYR A 123 0.30 -1.57 -8.57
CA TYR A 123 -0.06 -0.33 -7.90
C TYR A 123 -0.15 0.83 -8.90
N VAL A 124 -0.49 2.00 -8.39
CA VAL A 124 -0.50 3.22 -9.19
C VAL A 124 0.81 3.97 -8.98
N ALA A 125 1.65 3.99 -10.00
CA ALA A 125 2.90 4.73 -9.99
C ALA A 125 2.67 6.24 -9.86
N VAL A 126 3.55 6.90 -9.11
CA VAL A 126 3.53 8.35 -8.88
C VAL A 126 4.56 9.08 -9.73
N GLY A 127 5.60 8.38 -10.15
CA GLY A 127 6.67 8.85 -11.03
C GLY A 127 6.57 8.25 -12.43
N LYS A 128 7.49 8.67 -13.29
CA LYS A 128 7.73 8.01 -14.59
C LYS A 128 8.94 7.12 -14.45
N ALA A 129 8.82 5.89 -14.94
CA ALA A 129 9.95 5.01 -15.06
C ALA A 129 11.08 5.65 -15.90
N SER A 130 12.30 5.48 -15.46
CA SER A 130 13.48 5.99 -16.14
C SER A 130 14.60 4.95 -16.17
N THR A 131 15.51 5.10 -17.10
CA THR A 131 16.72 4.28 -17.14
C THR A 131 17.55 4.52 -15.89
N PHE A 132 18.14 3.44 -15.37
CA PHE A 132 18.99 3.47 -14.20
C PHE A 132 20.34 2.85 -14.50
N VAL A 133 21.39 3.49 -14.02
CA VAL A 133 22.76 2.96 -14.03
C VAL A 133 23.29 3.12 -12.61
N SER A 134 23.70 2.00 -12.02
CA SER A 134 24.30 2.00 -10.68
C SER A 134 25.74 2.51 -10.72
N LEU A 135 26.09 3.35 -9.74
CA LEU A 135 27.46 3.77 -9.44
C LEU A 135 28.20 2.74 -8.56
N LYS A 136 27.53 1.64 -8.20
CA LYS A 136 28.04 0.54 -7.38
C LYS A 136 28.48 0.96 -5.96
N PRO A 137 27.70 1.78 -5.23
CA PRO A 137 27.99 2.00 -3.82
C PRO A 137 27.85 0.68 -3.05
N LYS A 138 28.69 0.53 -2.01
CA LYS A 138 28.78 -0.70 -1.21
C LYS A 138 28.17 -0.47 0.17
N GLY A 139 27.74 -1.54 0.78
CA GLY A 139 27.28 -1.55 2.15
C GLY A 139 25.91 -2.16 2.32
N THR A 140 25.34 -1.97 3.51
CA THR A 140 24.02 -2.45 3.89
C THR A 140 23.18 -1.27 4.35
N ILE A 141 21.91 -1.23 3.95
CA ILE A 141 20.89 -0.34 4.50
C ILE A 141 19.67 -1.16 4.93
N ILE A 142 19.01 -0.71 5.98
CA ILE A 142 17.79 -1.31 6.52
C ILE A 142 16.61 -0.44 6.13
N VAL A 143 15.58 -1.10 5.60
CA VAL A 143 14.28 -0.50 5.26
C VAL A 143 13.23 -1.15 6.12
N ASP A 144 12.68 -0.43 7.10
CA ASP A 144 11.76 -0.97 8.11
C ASP A 144 10.37 -0.38 7.98
N GLY A 145 9.33 -1.14 8.26
CA GLY A 145 7.99 -0.61 8.43
C GLY A 145 6.85 -1.45 7.88
N SER A 146 5.92 -0.79 7.23
CA SER A 146 4.61 -1.31 6.87
C SER A 146 4.63 -2.62 6.09
N THR A 147 4.06 -3.68 6.66
CA THR A 147 3.82 -4.98 6.00
C THR A 147 3.01 -4.87 4.70
N SER A 148 2.22 -3.81 4.54
CA SER A 148 1.48 -3.58 3.28
C SER A 148 2.38 -3.12 2.13
N ILE A 149 3.56 -2.59 2.44
CA ILE A 149 4.52 -2.08 1.45
C ILE A 149 5.67 -3.07 1.24
N ALA A 150 5.99 -3.87 2.26
CA ALA A 150 7.13 -4.78 2.25
C ALA A 150 7.19 -5.65 0.98
N PRO A 151 6.11 -6.31 0.48
CA PRO A 151 6.20 -7.12 -0.73
C PRO A 151 6.60 -6.32 -1.98
N LEU A 152 6.18 -5.07 -2.09
CA LEU A 152 6.60 -4.19 -3.18
C LEU A 152 8.07 -3.80 -3.02
N MET A 153 8.48 -3.46 -1.80
CA MET A 153 9.84 -3.00 -1.51
C MET A 153 10.86 -4.13 -1.67
N GLU A 154 10.50 -5.36 -1.31
CA GLU A 154 11.32 -6.56 -1.53
C GLU A 154 11.66 -6.74 -3.02
N VAL A 155 10.65 -6.67 -3.90
CA VAL A 155 10.87 -6.78 -5.36
C VAL A 155 11.75 -5.64 -5.87
N ILE A 156 11.51 -4.40 -5.42
CA ILE A 156 12.33 -3.24 -5.80
C ILE A 156 13.77 -3.41 -5.31
N ALA A 157 13.97 -3.88 -4.08
CA ALA A 157 15.29 -4.13 -3.50
C ALA A 157 16.05 -5.23 -4.26
N GLU A 158 15.38 -6.33 -4.59
CA GLU A 158 15.97 -7.41 -5.39
C GLU A 158 16.38 -6.91 -6.79
N GLU A 159 15.52 -6.18 -7.49
CA GLU A 159 15.84 -5.60 -8.81
C GLU A 159 17.01 -4.62 -8.74
N TYR A 160 17.14 -3.86 -7.64
CA TYR A 160 18.28 -2.99 -7.41
C TYR A 160 19.57 -3.77 -7.15
N MET A 161 19.55 -4.75 -6.24
CA MET A 161 20.71 -5.58 -5.90
C MET A 161 21.21 -6.41 -7.09
N GLN A 162 20.33 -6.81 -8.02
CA GLN A 162 20.74 -7.43 -9.29
C GLN A 162 21.63 -6.49 -10.12
N GLN A 163 21.41 -5.19 -10.06
CA GLN A 163 22.20 -4.19 -10.75
C GLN A 163 23.42 -3.73 -9.91
N ASN A 164 23.38 -3.90 -8.60
CA ASN A 164 24.45 -3.59 -7.68
C ASN A 164 24.69 -4.72 -6.66
N PRO A 165 25.42 -5.79 -7.04
CA PRO A 165 25.68 -6.95 -6.18
C PRO A 165 26.55 -6.68 -4.94
N GLU A 166 27.13 -5.48 -4.82
CA GLU A 166 27.95 -5.09 -3.65
C GLU A 166 27.12 -4.34 -2.58
N ALA A 167 25.84 -4.10 -2.85
CA ALA A 167 24.88 -3.54 -1.92
C ALA A 167 23.99 -4.63 -1.33
N GLU A 168 23.62 -4.45 -0.08
CA GLU A 168 22.63 -5.24 0.64
C GLU A 168 21.49 -4.33 1.12
N ILE A 169 20.27 -4.61 0.67
CA ILE A 169 19.07 -3.92 1.13
C ILE A 169 18.26 -4.90 1.96
N VAL A 170 18.19 -4.66 3.26
CA VAL A 170 17.47 -5.51 4.21
C VAL A 170 16.09 -4.93 4.44
N ILE A 171 15.04 -5.70 4.17
CA ILE A 171 13.66 -5.31 4.42
C ILE A 171 13.21 -5.93 5.75
N GLU A 172 12.83 -5.07 6.69
CA GLU A 172 12.27 -5.47 7.98
C GLU A 172 10.78 -5.12 8.03
N GLU A 173 9.97 -6.14 8.32
CA GLU A 173 8.53 -5.96 8.41
C GLU A 173 8.10 -5.63 9.84
N SER A 174 7.45 -4.49 10.02
CA SER A 174 6.86 -4.11 11.29
C SER A 174 5.49 -3.42 11.07
N ASP A 175 5.30 -2.24 11.56
CA ASP A 175 4.18 -1.35 11.22
C ASP A 175 4.70 0.05 10.87
N SER A 176 3.84 0.87 10.24
CA SER A 176 4.24 2.22 9.81
C SER A 176 4.81 3.09 10.92
N SER A 177 4.29 2.95 12.14
CA SER A 177 4.76 3.77 13.28
C SER A 177 6.10 3.29 13.81
N LYS A 178 6.29 1.97 13.86
CA LYS A 178 7.58 1.38 14.27
C LYS A 178 8.68 1.67 13.26
N GLY A 179 8.41 1.51 11.95
CA GLY A 179 9.39 1.84 10.92
C GLY A 179 9.84 3.30 10.98
N ILE A 180 8.89 4.24 11.12
CA ILE A 180 9.23 5.66 11.29
C ILE A 180 10.06 5.89 12.57
N ASP A 181 9.68 5.25 13.68
CA ASP A 181 10.39 5.34 14.94
C ASP A 181 11.81 4.73 14.85
N SER A 182 11.97 3.66 14.07
CA SER A 182 13.25 3.02 13.77
C SER A 182 14.20 4.00 13.07
N VAL A 183 13.71 4.72 12.05
CA VAL A 183 14.51 5.75 11.35
C VAL A 183 14.81 6.93 12.27
N ILE A 184 13.85 7.42 13.06
CA ILE A 184 14.10 8.50 14.02
C ILE A 184 15.21 8.13 15.01
N LYS A 185 15.26 6.85 15.43
CA LYS A 185 16.28 6.30 16.35
C LYS A 185 17.58 5.89 15.64
N ARG A 186 17.68 6.05 14.33
CA ARG A 186 18.86 5.64 13.54
C ARG A 186 19.13 4.12 13.58
N ASN A 187 18.09 3.32 13.73
CA ASN A 187 18.14 1.84 13.64
C ASN A 187 17.83 1.34 12.22
N ALA A 188 17.25 2.18 11.37
CA ALA A 188 17.02 1.94 9.94
C ALA A 188 17.31 3.23 9.17
N GLU A 189 17.61 3.11 7.89
CA GLU A 189 17.87 4.24 6.99
C GLU A 189 16.56 4.76 6.37
N ILE A 190 15.64 3.86 6.00
CA ILE A 190 14.40 4.20 5.31
C ILE A 190 13.21 3.57 6.05
N ALA A 191 12.18 4.35 6.30
CA ALA A 191 10.90 3.85 6.82
C ALA A 191 9.89 3.64 5.70
N MET A 192 9.08 2.58 5.80
CA MET A 192 7.90 2.35 4.95
C MET A 192 6.63 2.69 5.72
N SER A 193 5.78 3.57 5.16
CA SER A 193 4.51 3.95 5.79
C SER A 193 3.32 3.88 4.83
N SER A 194 2.32 3.08 5.18
CA SER A 194 1.02 3.03 4.48
C SER A 194 -0.03 3.99 5.06
N ARG A 195 0.38 4.88 5.95
CA ARG A 195 -0.38 6.02 6.47
C ARG A 195 0.34 7.33 6.21
N GLU A 196 -0.39 8.41 6.21
CA GLU A 196 0.23 9.73 6.21
C GLU A 196 1.09 9.94 7.46
N LEU A 197 2.23 10.60 7.29
CA LEU A 197 3.11 10.97 8.39
C LEU A 197 2.41 12.00 9.29
N LYS A 198 2.64 11.91 10.58
CA LYS A 198 2.18 12.92 11.56
C LYS A 198 3.03 14.19 11.42
N ASP A 199 2.50 15.33 11.89
CA ASP A 199 3.16 16.62 11.71
C ASP A 199 4.59 16.63 12.27
N TYR A 200 4.81 16.09 13.48
CA TYR A 200 6.14 16.01 14.07
C TYR A 200 7.09 15.06 13.30
N GLU A 201 6.55 14.02 12.63
CA GLU A 201 7.35 13.12 11.79
C GLU A 201 7.81 13.84 10.51
N LYS A 202 6.93 14.68 9.93
CA LYS A 202 7.23 15.52 8.76
C LYS A 202 8.24 16.64 9.06
N GLU A 203 8.32 17.09 10.32
CA GLU A 203 9.31 18.07 10.75
C GLU A 203 10.70 17.47 10.94
N LEU A 204 10.76 16.15 11.21
CA LEU A 204 12.01 15.44 11.51
C LEU A 204 12.62 14.73 10.31
N LEU A 205 11.78 14.29 9.36
CA LEU A 205 12.18 13.42 8.26
C LEU A 205 11.77 13.99 6.91
N ASP A 206 12.60 13.77 5.92
CA ASP A 206 12.18 13.86 4.53
C ASP A 206 11.27 12.68 4.20
N TYR A 207 10.30 12.91 3.35
CA TYR A 207 9.37 11.86 2.95
C TYR A 207 8.83 12.08 1.55
N GLU A 208 8.48 10.99 0.91
CA GLU A 208 7.87 11.03 -0.42
C GLU A 208 6.89 9.89 -0.63
N THR A 209 5.94 10.11 -1.54
CA THR A 209 5.04 9.06 -1.99
C THR A 209 5.73 8.25 -3.08
N ILE A 210 5.77 6.93 -2.94
CA ILE A 210 6.37 6.01 -3.92
C ILE A 210 5.35 5.27 -4.77
N ALA A 211 4.14 5.08 -4.23
CA ALA A 211 3.04 4.41 -4.91
C ALA A 211 1.70 4.88 -4.34
N LYS A 212 0.63 4.63 -5.07
CA LYS A 212 -0.74 4.71 -4.53
C LYS A 212 -1.45 3.39 -4.72
N GLU A 213 -2.37 3.11 -3.80
CA GLU A 213 -3.18 1.90 -3.81
C GLU A 213 -4.66 2.25 -3.68
N GLY A 214 -5.52 1.45 -4.30
CA GLY A 214 -6.96 1.48 -4.08
C GLY A 214 -7.42 0.19 -3.39
N ILE A 215 -8.32 0.32 -2.42
CA ILE A 215 -8.95 -0.83 -1.77
C ILE A 215 -10.26 -1.13 -2.47
N ALA A 216 -10.35 -2.30 -3.07
CA ALA A 216 -11.56 -2.82 -3.69
C ALA A 216 -12.50 -3.37 -2.62
N VAL A 217 -13.76 -2.98 -2.67
CA VAL A 217 -14.83 -3.68 -1.96
C VAL A 217 -15.48 -4.61 -2.95
N VAL A 218 -15.47 -5.91 -2.65
CA VAL A 218 -15.95 -6.97 -3.53
C VAL A 218 -17.16 -7.70 -2.92
N VAL A 219 -18.07 -8.10 -3.78
CA VAL A 219 -19.22 -8.91 -3.44
C VAL A 219 -19.34 -10.05 -4.45
N ASN A 220 -20.13 -11.08 -4.13
CA ASN A 220 -20.43 -12.16 -5.08
C ASN A 220 -21.07 -11.58 -6.35
N GLU A 221 -20.66 -12.03 -7.53
CA GLU A 221 -21.19 -11.53 -8.82
C GLU A 221 -22.69 -11.74 -8.99
N LYS A 222 -23.27 -12.78 -8.34
CA LYS A 222 -24.70 -13.15 -8.38
C LYS A 222 -25.56 -12.37 -7.38
N ILE A 223 -24.97 -11.41 -6.69
CA ILE A 223 -25.71 -10.54 -5.78
C ILE A 223 -26.52 -9.52 -6.60
N HIS A 224 -27.81 -9.43 -6.34
CA HIS A 224 -28.76 -8.58 -7.05
C HIS A 224 -29.12 -7.34 -6.23
#